data_81678065f7958dee7d30a3d711149296
#
_entry.id   81678065f7958dee7d30a3d711149296
#
_cell.length_a   1.000
_cell.length_b   1.000
_cell.length_c   1.000
_cell.angle_alpha   90.00
_cell.angle_beta   90.00
_cell.angle_gamma   90.00
#
_symmetry.space_group_name_H-M   'P 1'
#
loop_
_entity.id
_entity.type
_entity.pdbx_description
1 polymer ?
#
loop_
_entity_poly.entity_id
_entity_poly.type
_entity_poly.pdbx_seq_one_letter_code
_entity_poly.pdbx_strand_id
1 'polypeptide(L)'
;MLIGELAERAGVSARALRHYEEKGLLVPERDAKGYRHYDESAVTVVAQIKVMLGAGLNAATIRRYLDCVRTGEQGVTLDMCPVLRKELDRIAARLAAQQAAVESTRRRLDALRSA
;
A
#
# COMPACT_ATOMS: atom_id res chain seq x y z
N MET A 1 13.03 15.91 8.36
CA MET A 1 13.33 14.83 9.34
C MET A 1 14.17 13.72 8.69
N LEU A 2 14.89 12.98 9.49
CA LEU A 2 15.66 11.83 9.03
C LEU A 2 14.79 10.57 8.99
N ILE A 3 15.31 9.52 8.37
CA ILE A 3 14.56 8.27 8.14
C ILE A 3 14.03 7.63 9.44
N GLY A 4 14.81 7.68 10.53
CA GLY A 4 14.40 7.12 11.81
C GLY A 4 13.18 7.83 12.41
N GLU A 5 13.15 9.15 12.34
CA GLU A 5 12.01 9.94 12.80
C GLU A 5 10.77 9.68 11.93
N LEU A 6 10.94 9.62 10.61
CA LEU A 6 9.81 9.31 9.71
C LEU A 6 9.26 7.92 10.01
N ALA A 7 10.14 6.92 10.20
CA ALA A 7 9.72 5.56 10.53
C ALA A 7 8.88 5.52 11.81
N GLU A 8 9.34 6.20 12.86
CA GLU A 8 8.63 6.27 14.13
C GLU A 8 7.28 6.97 13.99
N ARG A 9 7.25 8.12 13.36
CA ARG A 9 6.02 8.92 13.19
C ARG A 9 4.99 8.24 12.28
N ALA A 10 5.44 7.55 11.24
CA ALA A 10 4.56 6.86 10.30
C ALA A 10 4.17 5.44 10.74
N GLY A 11 4.81 4.92 11.81
CA GLY A 11 4.52 3.58 12.31
C GLY A 11 4.99 2.47 11.39
N VAL A 12 6.11 2.65 10.69
CA VAL A 12 6.72 1.67 9.79
C VAL A 12 8.19 1.49 10.15
N SER A 13 8.82 0.43 9.63
CA SER A 13 10.26 0.23 9.81
C SER A 13 11.06 1.09 8.83
N ALA A 14 12.31 1.40 9.19
CA ALA A 14 13.23 2.05 8.26
C ALA A 14 13.46 1.18 7.00
N ARG A 15 13.46 -0.14 7.15
CA ARG A 15 13.56 -1.08 6.04
C ARG A 15 12.40 -0.93 5.05
N ALA A 16 11.17 -0.78 5.55
CA ALA A 16 10.00 -0.54 4.72
C ALA A 16 10.14 0.76 3.93
N LEU A 17 10.61 1.82 4.59
CA LEU A 17 10.84 3.12 3.94
C LEU A 17 11.87 3.03 2.82
N ARG A 18 12.97 2.30 3.04
CA ARG A 18 13.98 2.06 1.99
C ARG A 18 13.39 1.29 0.82
N HIS A 19 12.54 0.33 1.10
CA HIS A 19 11.84 -0.44 0.07
C HIS A 19 10.92 0.47 -0.75
N TYR A 20 10.19 1.38 -0.10
CA TYR A 20 9.35 2.36 -0.80
C TYR A 20 10.18 3.27 -1.70
N GLU A 21 11.36 3.70 -1.26
CA GLU A 21 12.28 4.47 -2.09
C GLU A 21 12.72 3.68 -3.32
N GLU A 22 13.12 2.43 -3.15
CA GLU A 22 13.57 1.55 -4.25
C GLU A 22 12.47 1.38 -5.29
N LYS A 23 11.22 1.35 -4.87
CA LYS A 23 10.06 1.21 -5.76
C LYS A 23 9.59 2.55 -6.36
N GLY A 24 10.21 3.65 -6.01
CA GLY A 24 9.85 4.97 -6.51
C GLY A 24 8.59 5.55 -5.88
N LEU A 25 8.17 5.04 -4.74
CA LEU A 25 6.98 5.51 -4.03
C LEU A 25 7.28 6.67 -3.08
N LEU A 26 8.51 6.78 -2.63
CA LEU A 26 8.96 7.78 -1.68
C LEU A 26 10.27 8.38 -2.19
N VAL A 27 10.33 9.69 -2.30
CA VAL A 27 11.51 10.39 -2.81
C VAL A 27 12.09 11.26 -1.68
N PRO A 28 13.26 10.92 -1.12
CA PRO A 28 13.91 11.76 -0.12
C PRO A 28 14.62 12.93 -0.78
N GLU A 29 14.78 14.00 -0.02
CA GLU A 29 15.73 15.05 -0.34
C GLU A 29 17.06 14.68 0.32
N ARG A 30 18.18 15.06 -0.30
CA ARG A 30 19.50 14.83 0.27
C ARG A 30 20.16 16.18 0.59
N ASP A 31 20.78 16.28 1.77
CA ASP A 31 21.54 17.46 2.16
C ASP A 31 22.92 17.48 1.50
N ALA A 32 23.72 18.50 1.79
CA ALA A 32 25.07 18.67 1.25
C ALA A 32 26.01 17.50 1.62
N LYS A 33 25.71 16.77 2.69
CA LYS A 33 26.49 15.62 3.15
C LYS A 33 25.97 14.29 2.60
N GLY A 34 24.91 14.31 1.80
CA GLY A 34 24.31 13.12 1.20
C GLY A 34 23.32 12.38 2.11
N TYR A 35 22.98 12.92 3.27
CA TYR A 35 21.99 12.32 4.17
C TYR A 35 20.57 12.54 3.65
N ARG A 36 19.72 11.51 3.82
CA ARG A 36 18.31 11.57 3.44
C ARG A 36 17.53 12.45 4.40
N HIS A 37 16.75 13.36 3.84
CA HIS A 37 15.81 14.20 4.57
C HIS A 37 14.41 14.05 3.99
N TYR A 38 13.40 14.04 4.86
CA TYR A 38 12.01 13.94 4.48
C TYR A 38 11.24 15.14 5.00
N ASP A 39 10.35 15.65 4.15
CA ASP A 39 9.41 16.70 4.51
C ASP A 39 8.32 16.16 5.44
N GLU A 40 7.66 17.04 6.18
CA GLU A 40 6.50 16.68 7.04
C GLU A 40 5.40 15.95 6.26
N SER A 41 5.18 16.34 5.01
CA SER A 41 4.21 15.69 4.13
C SER A 41 4.51 14.21 3.90
N ALA A 42 5.75 13.77 4.09
CA ALA A 42 6.12 12.36 3.89
C ALA A 42 5.39 11.42 4.85
N VAL A 43 5.02 11.89 6.06
CA VAL A 43 4.23 11.08 7.00
C VAL A 43 2.88 10.71 6.38
N THR A 44 2.20 11.67 5.77
CA THR A 44 0.92 11.45 5.07
C THR A 44 1.10 10.52 3.88
N VAL A 45 2.14 10.73 3.07
CA VAL A 45 2.41 9.89 1.89
C VAL A 45 2.65 8.44 2.31
N VAL A 46 3.42 8.20 3.35
CA VAL A 46 3.67 6.84 3.86
C VAL A 46 2.38 6.19 4.34
N ALA A 47 1.51 6.93 5.03
CA ALA A 47 0.21 6.42 5.46
C ALA A 47 -0.65 6.02 4.25
N GLN A 48 -0.65 6.81 3.20
CA GLN A 48 -1.36 6.51 1.94
C GLN A 48 -0.82 5.25 1.27
N ILE A 49 0.50 5.10 1.21
CA ILE A 49 1.16 3.91 0.65
C ILE A 49 0.74 2.65 1.44
N LYS A 50 0.75 2.72 2.77
CA LYS A 50 0.33 1.60 3.62
C LYS A 50 -1.09 1.16 3.35
N VAL A 51 -2.02 2.10 3.24
CA VAL A 51 -3.43 1.80 2.96
C VAL A 51 -3.57 1.12 1.60
N MET A 52 -2.90 1.62 0.58
CA MET A 52 -2.98 1.05 -0.77
C MET A 52 -2.35 -0.34 -0.86
N LEU A 53 -1.20 -0.56 -0.22
CA LEU A 53 -0.58 -1.89 -0.14
C LEU A 53 -1.51 -2.87 0.60
N GLY A 54 -2.11 -2.43 1.71
CA GLY A 54 -3.07 -3.24 2.48
C GLY A 54 -4.33 -3.60 1.70
N ALA A 55 -4.69 -2.81 0.71
CA ALA A 55 -5.83 -3.07 -0.19
C ALA A 55 -5.46 -3.97 -1.38
N GLY A 56 -4.23 -4.44 -1.47
CA GLY A 56 -3.79 -5.36 -2.51
C GLY A 56 -3.23 -4.72 -3.76
N LEU A 57 -3.01 -3.40 -3.77
CA LEU A 57 -2.37 -2.74 -4.90
C LEU A 57 -0.87 -3.02 -4.88
N ASN A 58 -0.28 -3.25 -6.06
CA ASN A 58 1.18 -3.40 -6.16
C ASN A 58 1.87 -2.04 -6.29
N ALA A 59 3.20 -2.03 -6.16
CA ALA A 59 3.97 -0.79 -6.18
C ALA A 59 3.83 0.00 -7.50
N ALA A 60 3.73 -0.69 -8.63
CA ALA A 60 3.57 -0.03 -9.93
C ALA A 60 2.23 0.72 -10.02
N THR A 61 1.16 0.09 -9.55
CA THR A 61 -0.16 0.72 -9.49
C THR A 61 -0.17 1.91 -8.53
N ILE A 62 0.41 1.75 -7.34
CA ILE A 62 0.51 2.83 -6.35
C ILE A 62 1.25 4.01 -6.94
N ARG A 63 2.40 3.78 -7.57
CA ARG A 63 3.20 4.85 -8.18
C ARG A 63 2.41 5.60 -9.24
N ARG A 64 1.61 4.88 -10.05
CA ARG A 64 0.80 5.48 -11.11
C ARG A 64 -0.31 6.37 -10.57
N TYR A 65 -0.94 5.98 -9.47
CA TYR A 65 -2.13 6.65 -8.95
C TYR A 65 -1.91 7.38 -7.61
N LEU A 66 -0.67 7.51 -7.16
CA LEU A 66 -0.37 8.15 -5.87
C LEU A 66 -0.88 9.59 -5.80
N ASP A 67 -0.83 10.32 -6.91
CA ASP A 67 -1.33 11.69 -6.98
C ASP A 67 -2.86 11.78 -6.89
N CYS A 68 -3.56 10.66 -7.10
CA CYS A 68 -5.02 10.60 -6.99
C CYS A 68 -5.50 10.31 -5.56
N VAL A 69 -4.58 10.10 -4.63
CA VAL A 69 -4.91 9.77 -3.24
C VAL A 69 -5.25 11.04 -2.47
N ARG A 70 -6.32 10.97 -1.68
CA ARG A 70 -6.75 12.04 -0.79
C ARG A 70 -6.89 11.49 0.62
N THR A 71 -6.43 12.27 1.59
CA THR A 71 -6.57 11.95 3.00
C THR A 71 -7.54 12.96 3.63
N GLY A 72 -8.59 12.46 4.27
CA GLY A 72 -9.61 13.28 4.93
C GLY A 72 -9.99 12.69 6.28
N GLU A 73 -11.04 13.23 6.89
CA GLU A 73 -11.54 12.79 8.19
C GLU A 73 -12.00 11.33 8.19
N GLN A 74 -12.45 10.84 7.05
CA GLN A 74 -12.92 9.45 6.88
C GLN A 74 -11.82 8.48 6.41
N GLY A 75 -10.57 8.93 6.40
CA GLY A 75 -9.43 8.12 6.00
C GLY A 75 -8.95 8.41 4.59
N VAL A 76 -8.30 7.43 3.99
CA VAL A 76 -7.69 7.53 2.66
C VAL A 76 -8.69 7.13 1.59
N THR A 77 -8.88 7.98 0.59
CA THR A 77 -9.74 7.72 -0.57
C THR A 77 -8.98 8.00 -1.86
N LEU A 78 -9.52 7.52 -2.97
CA LEU A 78 -8.95 7.75 -4.31
C LEU A 78 -9.91 8.56 -5.17
N ASP A 79 -9.36 9.54 -5.91
CA ASP A 79 -10.09 10.20 -6.97
C ASP A 79 -10.20 9.21 -8.14
N MET A 80 -11.41 8.72 -8.40
CA MET A 80 -11.62 7.67 -9.40
C MET A 80 -11.60 8.20 -10.81
N CYS A 81 -10.75 7.60 -11.64
CA CYS A 81 -10.89 7.66 -13.08
C CYS A 81 -11.34 6.27 -13.58
N PRO A 82 -11.88 6.17 -14.83
CA PRO A 82 -12.36 4.87 -15.33
C PRO A 82 -11.28 3.78 -15.38
N VAL A 83 -10.03 4.14 -15.66
CA VAL A 83 -8.91 3.20 -15.71
C VAL A 83 -8.61 2.63 -14.32
N LEU A 84 -8.56 3.51 -13.30
CA LEU A 84 -8.33 3.09 -11.91
C LEU A 84 -9.47 2.21 -11.41
N ARG A 85 -10.72 2.57 -11.73
CA ARG A 85 -11.87 1.76 -11.32
C ARG A 85 -11.79 0.35 -11.91
N LYS A 86 -11.43 0.20 -13.18
CA LYS A 86 -11.25 -1.11 -13.80
C LYS A 86 -10.18 -1.93 -13.10
N GLU A 87 -9.09 -1.29 -12.71
CA GLU A 87 -7.99 -1.97 -12.01
C GLU A 87 -8.42 -2.44 -10.62
N LEU A 88 -9.13 -1.60 -9.87
CA LEU A 88 -9.68 -1.98 -8.57
C LEU A 88 -10.69 -3.11 -8.68
N ASP A 89 -11.58 -3.06 -9.69
CA ASP A 89 -12.56 -4.12 -9.94
C ASP A 89 -11.88 -5.45 -10.27
N ARG A 90 -10.78 -5.40 -11.03
CA ARG A 90 -9.99 -6.60 -11.35
C ARG A 90 -9.37 -7.22 -10.10
N ILE A 91 -8.83 -6.40 -9.20
CA ILE A 91 -8.27 -6.85 -7.92
C ILE A 91 -9.39 -7.47 -7.06
N ALA A 92 -10.53 -6.83 -6.97
CA ALA A 92 -11.69 -7.33 -6.21
C ALA A 92 -12.17 -8.68 -6.75
N ALA A 93 -12.25 -8.84 -8.07
CA ALA A 93 -12.65 -10.09 -8.70
C ALA A 93 -11.65 -11.21 -8.41
N ARG A 94 -10.35 -10.92 -8.48
CA ARG A 94 -9.30 -11.89 -8.15
C ARG A 94 -9.39 -12.35 -6.70
N LEU A 95 -9.58 -11.43 -5.77
CA LEU A 95 -9.72 -11.75 -4.35
C LEU A 95 -10.97 -12.61 -4.08
N ALA A 96 -12.09 -12.30 -4.74
CA ALA A 96 -13.31 -13.10 -4.63
C ALA A 96 -13.11 -14.52 -5.13
N ALA A 97 -12.38 -14.69 -6.25
CA ALA A 97 -12.05 -16.01 -6.78
C ALA A 97 -11.13 -16.79 -5.83
N GLN A 98 -10.13 -16.13 -5.25
CA GLN A 98 -9.23 -16.75 -4.27
C GLN A 98 -9.98 -17.18 -3.01
N GLN A 99 -10.89 -16.36 -2.52
CA GLN A 99 -11.74 -16.67 -1.37
C GLN A 99 -12.61 -17.91 -1.64
N ALA A 100 -13.25 -17.95 -2.80
CA ALA A 100 -14.08 -19.10 -3.20
C ALA A 100 -13.25 -20.39 -3.30
N ALA A 101 -12.04 -20.32 -3.84
CA ALA A 101 -11.12 -21.46 -3.92
C ALA A 101 -10.73 -21.98 -2.53
N VAL A 102 -10.39 -21.07 -1.60
CA VAL A 102 -10.05 -21.42 -0.22
C VAL A 102 -11.24 -22.07 0.48
N GLU A 103 -12.43 -21.54 0.34
CA GLU A 103 -13.64 -22.11 0.94
C GLU A 103 -13.95 -23.49 0.39
N SER A 104 -13.77 -23.71 -0.92
CA SER A 104 -13.95 -25.03 -1.53
C SER A 104 -12.96 -26.04 -0.96
N THR A 105 -11.70 -25.68 -0.83
CA THR A 105 -10.66 -26.53 -0.23
C THR A 105 -10.99 -26.85 1.22
N ARG A 106 -11.43 -25.87 1.98
CA ARG A 106 -11.82 -26.05 3.38
C ARG A 106 -12.96 -27.06 3.52
N ARG A 107 -13.99 -26.96 2.67
CA ARG A 107 -15.12 -27.89 2.69
C ARG A 107 -14.65 -29.34 2.41
N ARG A 108 -13.74 -29.51 1.45
CA ARG A 108 -13.17 -30.83 1.13
C ARG A 108 -12.38 -31.42 2.30
N LEU A 109 -11.58 -30.57 2.95
CA LEU A 109 -10.81 -30.94 4.14
C LEU A 109 -11.75 -31.34 5.29
N ASP A 110 -12.77 -30.53 5.55
CA ASP A 110 -13.74 -30.77 6.62
C ASP A 110 -14.50 -32.06 6.40
N ALA A 111 -14.83 -32.42 5.15
CA ALA A 111 -15.44 -33.68 4.82
C ALA A 111 -14.57 -34.89 5.22
N LEU A 112 -13.25 -34.78 5.03
CA LEU A 112 -12.31 -35.81 5.46
C LEU A 112 -12.20 -35.91 6.99
N ARG A 113 -12.26 -34.78 7.68
CA ARG A 113 -12.17 -34.72 9.14
C ARG A 113 -13.42 -35.31 9.82
N SER A 114 -14.54 -35.27 9.14
CA SER A 114 -15.82 -35.77 9.65
C SER A 114 -16.08 -37.26 9.32
N ALA A 115 -15.22 -37.83 8.51
CA ALA A 115 -15.38 -39.25 8.07
C ALA A 115 -14.96 -40.25 9.16
#